data_ad72e1f221fbb72f9046166f1d518b12
#
_entry.id   ad72e1f221fbb72f9046166f1d518b12
#
_cell.length_a   1.000
_cell.length_b   1.000
_cell.length_c   1.000
_cell.angle_alpha   90.00
_cell.angle_beta   90.00
_cell.angle_gamma   90.00
#
_symmetry.space_group_name_H-M   'P 1'
#
loop_
_entity.id
_entity.type
_entity.pdbx_description
1 polymer ?
#
loop_
_entity_poly.entity_id
_entity_poly.type
_entity_poly.pdbx_seq_one_letter_code
_entity_poly.pdbx_strand_id
1 'polypeptide(L)'
;MRLLALLVLLGPALALRLATTTSVYDSGLLDRLLEAFLRETGIRVQVLAVGTGQALRLAERKDVDAVLVHAPSLEREALARGITAEPYCLAQNAFLLAGPEADPARVREAESVLEALRRIAAQKAPFVSRGDRSGTHLKELELWEKAGLKPQGPWYLESGAGMGQTLVLAAEKGAYTLTDLATFLTVGKRRGLKALYAREDPLLLNQYAFHLVPGSPGEGEAQRLRTFLASEQAARI
;
A
#
# COMPACT_ATOMS: atom_id res chain seq x y z
N MET A 1 -22.42 58.46 -5.47
CA MET A 1 -22.55 56.96 -5.42
C MET A 1 -21.15 56.41 -5.20
N ARG A 2 -20.81 56.02 -4.00
CA ARG A 2 -19.54 55.36 -3.69
C ARG A 2 -19.69 53.88 -3.87
N LEU A 3 -19.02 53.26 -4.83
CA LEU A 3 -18.93 51.83 -5.03
C LEU A 3 -18.07 51.27 -3.85
N LEU A 4 -18.70 50.52 -2.95
CA LEU A 4 -18.02 49.77 -1.92
C LEU A 4 -17.49 48.49 -2.60
N ALA A 5 -16.19 48.44 -2.88
CA ALA A 5 -15.52 47.24 -3.33
C ALA A 5 -15.47 46.26 -2.15
N LEU A 6 -16.24 45.18 -2.22
CA LEU A 6 -16.20 44.10 -1.27
C LEU A 6 -14.90 43.32 -1.50
N LEU A 7 -13.88 43.58 -0.69
CA LEU A 7 -12.63 42.84 -0.69
C LEU A 7 -12.92 41.48 -0.04
N VAL A 8 -13.16 40.44 -0.83
CA VAL A 8 -13.25 39.09 -0.34
C VAL A 8 -11.81 38.67 0.03
N LEU A 9 -11.48 38.73 1.31
CA LEU A 9 -10.29 38.11 1.87
C LEU A 9 -10.43 36.61 1.71
N LEU A 10 -9.87 36.06 0.62
CA LEU A 10 -9.59 34.63 0.51
C LEU A 10 -8.55 34.32 1.60
N GLY A 11 -8.99 33.78 2.71
CA GLY A 11 -8.10 33.16 3.70
C GLY A 11 -7.24 32.10 3.01
N PRO A 12 -6.04 31.77 3.57
CA PRO A 12 -5.21 30.72 3.00
C PRO A 12 -6.05 29.45 2.89
N ALA A 13 -6.23 28.97 1.66
CA ALA A 13 -6.92 27.71 1.43
C ALA A 13 -6.17 26.64 2.25
N LEU A 14 -6.86 26.03 3.21
CA LEU A 14 -6.32 24.94 4.00
C LEU A 14 -5.85 23.84 3.02
N ALA A 15 -4.59 23.46 3.12
CA ALA A 15 -4.07 22.39 2.30
C ALA A 15 -4.81 21.09 2.66
N LEU A 16 -5.32 20.39 1.66
CA LEU A 16 -5.88 19.04 1.82
C LEU A 16 -4.83 18.11 2.42
N ARG A 17 -5.15 17.42 3.51
CA ARG A 17 -4.24 16.48 4.19
C ARG A 17 -4.56 15.05 3.78
N LEU A 18 -3.60 14.39 3.15
CA LEU A 18 -3.71 13.00 2.68
C LEU A 18 -2.71 12.12 3.42
N ALA A 19 -3.18 11.14 4.19
CA ALA A 19 -2.29 10.11 4.72
C ALA A 19 -2.20 8.93 3.75
N THR A 20 -0.99 8.44 3.51
CA THR A 20 -0.74 7.30 2.63
C THR A 20 0.38 6.42 3.18
N THR A 21 0.62 5.28 2.53
CA THR A 21 1.73 4.40 2.90
C THR A 21 3.05 4.86 2.27
N THR A 22 4.16 4.53 2.93
CA THR A 22 5.51 4.84 2.40
C THR A 22 5.73 4.20 1.03
N SER A 23 5.21 2.99 0.79
CA SER A 23 5.34 2.33 -0.51
C SER A 23 4.59 3.07 -1.64
N VAL A 24 3.43 3.66 -1.36
CA VAL A 24 2.71 4.51 -2.32
C VAL A 24 3.48 5.80 -2.58
N TYR A 25 3.95 6.44 -1.52
CA TYR A 25 4.73 7.68 -1.62
C TYR A 25 6.01 7.47 -2.44
N ASP A 26 6.77 6.42 -2.13
CA ASP A 26 8.05 6.12 -2.78
C ASP A 26 7.91 5.67 -4.25
N SER A 27 6.69 5.32 -4.71
CA SER A 27 6.42 4.93 -6.10
C SER A 27 6.53 6.10 -7.09
N GLY A 28 6.44 7.35 -6.62
CA GLY A 28 6.42 8.56 -7.45
C GLY A 28 5.12 8.78 -8.24
N LEU A 29 4.18 7.84 -8.21
CA LEU A 29 2.87 7.98 -8.88
C LEU A 29 2.06 9.13 -8.28
N LEU A 30 2.07 9.21 -6.95
CA LEU A 30 1.30 10.21 -6.23
C LEU A 30 1.76 11.63 -6.56
N ASP A 31 3.07 11.87 -6.68
CA ASP A 31 3.62 13.19 -7.03
C ASP A 31 3.07 13.69 -8.37
N ARG A 32 3.05 12.81 -9.39
CA ARG A 32 2.54 13.15 -10.71
C ARG A 32 1.03 13.46 -10.71
N LEU A 33 0.26 12.64 -10.00
CA LEU A 33 -1.19 12.84 -9.85
C LEU A 33 -1.52 14.15 -9.12
N LEU A 34 -0.83 14.42 -8.00
CA LEU A 34 -1.08 15.61 -7.18
C LEU A 34 -0.61 16.90 -7.86
N GLU A 35 0.47 16.85 -8.66
CA GLU A 35 0.89 17.97 -9.49
C GLU A 35 -0.17 18.32 -10.56
N ALA A 36 -0.74 17.31 -11.20
CA ALA A 36 -1.82 17.52 -12.16
C ALA A 36 -3.09 18.07 -11.48
N PHE A 37 -3.46 17.53 -10.32
CA PHE A 37 -4.57 18.03 -9.52
C PHE A 37 -4.39 19.49 -9.10
N LEU A 38 -3.18 19.86 -8.65
CA LEU A 38 -2.87 21.24 -8.29
C LEU A 38 -3.02 22.20 -9.48
N ARG A 39 -2.54 21.79 -10.67
CA ARG A 39 -2.67 22.61 -11.88
C ARG A 39 -4.12 22.83 -12.29
N GLU A 40 -4.97 21.83 -12.09
CA GLU A 40 -6.39 21.89 -12.48
C GLU A 40 -7.23 22.69 -11.47
N THR A 41 -7.00 22.47 -10.18
CA THR A 41 -7.91 22.95 -9.12
C THR A 41 -7.36 24.08 -8.27
N GLY A 42 -6.04 24.29 -8.29
CA GLY A 42 -5.35 25.20 -7.35
C GLY A 42 -5.24 24.66 -5.92
N ILE A 43 -5.74 23.45 -5.65
CA ILE A 43 -5.74 22.86 -4.31
C ILE A 43 -4.41 22.16 -4.04
N ARG A 44 -3.73 22.57 -2.98
CA ARG A 44 -2.51 21.90 -2.51
C ARG A 44 -2.86 20.70 -1.65
N VAL A 45 -2.12 19.62 -1.82
CA VAL A 45 -2.24 18.40 -0.99
C VAL A 45 -0.98 18.24 -0.16
N GLN A 46 -1.14 18.17 1.14
CA GLN A 46 -0.08 17.80 2.06
C GLN A 46 -0.13 16.29 2.29
N VAL A 47 0.93 15.59 1.91
CA VAL A 47 1.02 14.13 2.02
C VAL A 47 1.75 13.75 3.30
N LEU A 48 1.16 12.83 4.07
CA LEU A 48 1.75 12.19 5.24
C LEU A 48 2.01 10.72 4.94
N ALA A 49 3.26 10.36 4.68
CA ALA A 49 3.66 8.98 4.41
C ALA A 49 3.90 8.22 5.73
N VAL A 50 3.00 7.29 6.06
CA VAL A 50 3.00 6.51 7.31
C VAL A 50 2.56 5.06 7.04
N GLY A 51 2.53 4.19 8.05
CA GLY A 51 1.92 2.85 7.89
C GLY A 51 0.39 2.92 7.86
N THR A 52 -0.28 1.95 7.19
CA THR A 52 -1.76 1.91 7.06
C THR A 52 -2.48 2.09 8.40
N GLY A 53 -2.06 1.37 9.45
CA GLY A 53 -2.70 1.49 10.76
C GLY A 53 -2.57 2.89 11.36
N GLN A 54 -1.48 3.61 11.10
CA GLN A 54 -1.31 4.98 11.54
C GLN A 54 -2.13 5.96 10.69
N ALA A 55 -2.21 5.76 9.37
CA ALA A 55 -3.06 6.56 8.50
C ALA A 55 -4.53 6.49 8.95
N LEU A 56 -5.03 5.30 9.28
CA LEU A 56 -6.40 5.13 9.76
C LEU A 56 -6.62 5.75 11.17
N ARG A 57 -5.62 5.72 12.06
CA ARG A 57 -5.70 6.45 13.35
C ARG A 57 -5.74 7.96 13.16
N LEU A 58 -5.01 8.52 12.18
CA LEU A 58 -5.10 9.94 11.84
C LEU A 58 -6.49 10.27 11.29
N ALA A 59 -7.08 9.40 10.47
CA ALA A 59 -8.44 9.55 9.98
C ALA A 59 -9.49 9.54 11.12
N GLU A 60 -9.36 8.61 12.07
CA GLU A 60 -10.26 8.52 13.23
C GLU A 60 -10.28 9.82 14.06
N ARG A 61 -9.13 10.49 14.19
CA ARG A 61 -9.01 11.78 14.88
C ARG A 61 -9.32 12.99 14.00
N LYS A 62 -9.60 12.77 12.71
CA LYS A 62 -9.79 13.84 11.70
C LYS A 62 -8.55 14.74 11.52
N ASP A 63 -7.37 14.20 11.81
CA ASP A 63 -6.08 14.87 11.58
C ASP A 63 -5.71 14.89 10.08
N VAL A 64 -6.41 14.11 9.26
CA VAL A 64 -6.32 14.06 7.79
C VAL A 64 -7.71 14.08 7.17
N ASP A 65 -7.78 14.44 5.89
CA ASP A 65 -9.04 14.63 5.17
C ASP A 65 -9.36 13.46 4.24
N ALA A 66 -8.32 12.70 3.88
CA ALA A 66 -8.40 11.47 3.11
C ALA A 66 -7.27 10.51 3.47
N VAL A 67 -7.45 9.24 3.14
CA VAL A 67 -6.39 8.22 3.21
C VAL A 67 -6.30 7.46 1.89
N LEU A 68 -5.07 7.06 1.51
CA LEU A 68 -4.79 6.18 0.38
C LEU A 68 -3.96 5.01 0.89
N VAL A 69 -4.59 3.86 1.03
CA VAL A 69 -4.03 2.69 1.73
C VAL A 69 -4.27 1.39 0.96
N HIS A 70 -3.69 0.28 1.42
CA HIS A 70 -3.79 -1.01 0.75
C HIS A 70 -3.80 -2.18 1.76
N ALA A 71 -4.68 -2.13 2.75
CA ALA A 71 -4.89 -3.21 3.71
C ALA A 71 -6.39 -3.49 3.89
N PRO A 72 -7.00 -4.28 3.00
CA PRO A 72 -8.46 -4.45 2.91
C PRO A 72 -9.16 -4.85 4.22
N SER A 73 -8.49 -5.58 5.12
CA SER A 73 -9.06 -5.94 6.43
C SER A 73 -9.24 -4.71 7.32
N LEU A 74 -8.21 -3.87 7.42
CA LEU A 74 -8.26 -2.64 8.23
C LEU A 74 -9.18 -1.59 7.61
N GLU A 75 -9.22 -1.52 6.27
CA GLU A 75 -10.12 -0.62 5.53
C GLU A 75 -11.58 -0.97 5.77
N ARG A 76 -11.95 -2.26 5.72
CA ARG A 76 -13.31 -2.72 6.04
C ARG A 76 -13.70 -2.40 7.49
N GLU A 77 -12.80 -2.55 8.43
CA GLU A 77 -13.04 -2.16 9.82
C GLU A 77 -13.27 -0.65 9.96
N ALA A 78 -12.42 0.16 9.32
CA ALA A 78 -12.55 1.62 9.33
C ALA A 78 -13.87 2.09 8.70
N LEU A 79 -14.30 1.47 7.59
CA LEU A 79 -15.59 1.71 6.94
C LEU A 79 -16.76 1.34 7.86
N ALA A 80 -16.72 0.15 8.47
CA ALA A 80 -17.79 -0.31 9.37
C ALA A 80 -17.94 0.60 10.60
N ARG A 81 -16.85 1.23 11.06
CA ARG A 81 -16.85 2.19 12.18
C ARG A 81 -17.15 3.63 11.75
N GLY A 82 -17.36 3.90 10.46
CA GLY A 82 -17.60 5.25 9.94
C GLY A 82 -16.38 6.18 10.04
N ILE A 83 -15.18 5.65 10.23
CA ILE A 83 -13.92 6.42 10.25
C ILE A 83 -13.60 6.92 8.84
N THR A 84 -13.85 6.08 7.83
CA THR A 84 -13.68 6.40 6.42
C THR A 84 -14.96 6.12 5.64
N ALA A 85 -15.08 6.71 4.46
CA ALA A 85 -16.23 6.54 3.57
C ALA A 85 -15.81 6.52 2.10
N GLU A 86 -16.74 6.12 1.24
CA GLU A 86 -16.66 6.19 -0.22
C GLU A 86 -15.34 5.65 -0.80
N PRO A 87 -14.99 4.37 -0.57
CA PRO A 87 -13.77 3.79 -1.09
C PRO A 87 -13.72 3.87 -2.61
N TYR A 88 -12.56 4.27 -3.16
CA TYR A 88 -12.29 4.28 -4.58
C TYR A 88 -10.98 3.51 -4.84
N CYS A 89 -11.06 2.43 -5.63
CA CYS A 89 -9.87 1.69 -6.03
C CYS A 89 -9.09 2.50 -7.07
N LEU A 90 -8.01 3.16 -6.62
CA LEU A 90 -7.17 4.00 -7.47
C LEU A 90 -6.29 3.16 -8.41
N ALA A 91 -5.69 2.11 -7.89
CA ALA A 91 -4.75 1.27 -8.62
C ALA A 91 -4.77 -0.16 -8.07
N GLN A 92 -4.36 -1.08 -8.90
CA GLN A 92 -4.13 -2.46 -8.51
C GLN A 92 -2.71 -2.86 -8.86
N ASN A 93 -2.10 -3.61 -7.97
CA ASN A 93 -0.84 -4.29 -8.15
C ASN A 93 -1.02 -5.73 -7.67
N ALA A 94 -0.04 -6.58 -7.90
CA ALA A 94 -0.04 -7.93 -7.37
C ALA A 94 1.12 -8.12 -6.39
N PHE A 95 0.87 -8.89 -5.35
CA PHE A 95 1.94 -9.50 -4.59
C PHE A 95 2.44 -10.75 -5.31
N LEU A 96 3.65 -11.16 -4.99
CA LEU A 96 4.25 -12.40 -5.45
C LEU A 96 5.16 -12.98 -4.36
N LEU A 97 5.42 -14.27 -4.42
CA LEU A 97 6.51 -14.87 -3.66
C LEU A 97 7.76 -14.87 -4.51
N ALA A 98 8.77 -14.12 -4.04
CA ALA A 98 10.11 -14.13 -4.58
C ALA A 98 11.00 -15.09 -3.78
N GLY A 99 12.06 -15.61 -4.41
CA GLY A 99 12.99 -16.49 -3.74
C GLY A 99 14.21 -16.84 -4.60
N PRO A 100 15.07 -17.73 -4.12
CA PRO A 100 16.26 -18.17 -4.83
C PRO A 100 15.92 -18.97 -6.08
N GLU A 101 16.75 -18.90 -7.10
CA GLU A 101 16.54 -19.64 -8.35
C GLU A 101 16.44 -21.15 -8.17
N ALA A 102 17.18 -21.71 -7.21
CA ALA A 102 17.19 -23.14 -6.90
C ALA A 102 15.83 -23.66 -6.39
N ASP A 103 14.99 -22.77 -5.86
CA ASP A 103 13.64 -23.06 -5.36
C ASP A 103 13.54 -24.35 -4.53
N PRO A 104 14.28 -24.49 -3.42
CA PRO A 104 14.33 -25.75 -2.66
C PRO A 104 12.94 -26.19 -2.14
N ALA A 105 12.03 -25.25 -1.85
CA ALA A 105 10.67 -25.58 -1.41
C ALA A 105 9.70 -25.85 -2.58
N ARG A 106 10.18 -25.79 -3.84
CA ARG A 106 9.37 -26.08 -5.05
C ARG A 106 8.11 -25.19 -5.12
N VAL A 107 8.28 -23.93 -4.81
CA VAL A 107 7.20 -22.92 -4.82
C VAL A 107 6.61 -22.74 -6.21
N ARG A 108 7.41 -22.86 -7.28
CA ARG A 108 6.93 -22.78 -8.67
C ARG A 108 5.87 -23.81 -9.03
N GLU A 109 5.90 -24.96 -8.36
CA GLU A 109 4.97 -26.07 -8.62
C GLU A 109 3.69 -25.98 -7.80
N ALA A 110 3.58 -24.99 -6.89
CA ALA A 110 2.39 -24.85 -6.06
C ALA A 110 1.17 -24.39 -6.89
N GLU A 111 0.00 -24.95 -6.61
CA GLU A 111 -1.25 -24.59 -7.28
C GLU A 111 -1.87 -23.31 -6.72
N SER A 112 -1.55 -22.96 -5.45
CA SER A 112 -2.00 -21.74 -4.79
C SER A 112 -0.90 -21.11 -3.95
N VAL A 113 -1.02 -19.81 -3.65
CA VAL A 113 -0.09 -19.12 -2.75
C VAL A 113 -0.08 -19.78 -1.36
N LEU A 114 -1.22 -20.28 -0.89
CA LEU A 114 -1.30 -20.96 0.40
C LEU A 114 -0.54 -22.28 0.40
N GLU A 115 -0.58 -23.04 -0.70
CA GLU A 115 0.22 -24.24 -0.86
C GLU A 115 1.72 -23.90 -0.91
N ALA A 116 2.10 -22.85 -1.63
CA ALA A 116 3.49 -22.39 -1.69
C ALA A 116 4.02 -22.09 -0.28
N LEU A 117 3.26 -21.39 0.54
CA LEU A 117 3.62 -21.11 1.93
C LEU A 117 3.72 -22.38 2.78
N ARG A 118 2.80 -23.35 2.62
CA ARG A 118 2.89 -24.64 3.31
C ARG A 118 4.16 -25.41 2.94
N ARG A 119 4.57 -25.39 1.68
CA ARG A 119 5.81 -26.02 1.21
C ARG A 119 7.05 -25.38 1.84
N ILE A 120 7.10 -24.04 1.89
CA ILE A 120 8.18 -23.29 2.55
C ILE A 120 8.26 -23.68 4.02
N ALA A 121 7.14 -23.68 4.74
CA ALA A 121 7.10 -24.02 6.16
C ALA A 121 7.45 -25.48 6.45
N ALA A 122 6.96 -26.43 5.63
CA ALA A 122 7.25 -27.87 5.80
C ALA A 122 8.75 -28.18 5.68
N GLN A 123 9.45 -27.46 4.81
CA GLN A 123 10.88 -27.60 4.64
C GLN A 123 11.71 -26.69 5.56
N LYS A 124 11.04 -25.82 6.34
CA LYS A 124 11.70 -24.77 7.11
C LYS A 124 12.70 -23.98 6.25
N ALA A 125 12.34 -23.78 4.97
CA ALA A 125 13.17 -23.04 4.04
C ALA A 125 13.22 -21.56 4.47
N PRO A 126 14.40 -20.89 4.39
CA PRO A 126 14.53 -19.52 4.86
C PRO A 126 13.47 -18.60 4.25
N PHE A 127 12.79 -17.83 5.10
CA PHE A 127 11.81 -16.83 4.71
C PHE A 127 12.12 -15.51 5.42
N VAL A 128 12.09 -14.40 4.67
CA VAL A 128 12.29 -13.07 5.23
C VAL A 128 10.97 -12.30 5.16
N SER A 129 10.43 -12.01 6.33
CA SER A 129 9.29 -11.12 6.53
C SER A 129 9.74 -9.66 6.64
N ARG A 130 8.88 -8.73 6.31
CA ARG A 130 9.12 -7.32 6.61
C ARG A 130 9.13 -7.03 8.11
N GLY A 131 8.24 -7.63 8.89
CA GLY A 131 8.19 -7.46 10.35
C GLY A 131 7.82 -6.05 10.84
N ASP A 132 7.38 -5.13 9.96
CA ASP A 132 7.25 -3.69 10.20
C ASP A 132 5.79 -3.17 10.29
N ARG A 133 4.82 -4.09 10.28
CA ARG A 133 3.38 -3.79 10.24
C ARG A 133 2.92 -2.95 9.03
N SER A 134 3.68 -2.94 7.96
CA SER A 134 3.25 -2.38 6.67
C SER A 134 2.12 -3.19 6.03
N GLY A 135 1.50 -2.65 4.97
CA GLY A 135 0.49 -3.38 4.20
C GLY A 135 0.99 -4.72 3.67
N THR A 136 2.25 -4.81 3.20
CA THR A 136 2.86 -6.07 2.77
C THR A 136 3.01 -7.06 3.94
N HIS A 137 3.45 -6.60 5.11
CA HIS A 137 3.56 -7.46 6.29
C HIS A 137 2.18 -7.96 6.74
N LEU A 138 1.18 -7.10 6.78
CA LEU A 138 -0.19 -7.50 7.13
C LEU A 138 -0.76 -8.52 6.14
N LYS A 139 -0.50 -8.34 4.83
CA LYS A 139 -0.87 -9.31 3.81
C LYS A 139 -0.16 -10.64 4.00
N GLU A 140 1.12 -10.62 4.31
CA GLU A 140 1.90 -11.83 4.60
C GLU A 140 1.30 -12.61 5.78
N LEU A 141 1.01 -11.92 6.90
CA LEU A 141 0.39 -12.54 8.09
C LEU A 141 -1.00 -13.13 7.77
N GLU A 142 -1.82 -12.42 6.98
CA GLU A 142 -3.11 -12.93 6.50
C GLU A 142 -2.94 -14.22 5.70
N LEU A 143 -1.95 -14.28 4.82
CA LEU A 143 -1.70 -15.46 4.00
C LEU A 143 -1.22 -16.65 4.85
N TRP A 144 -0.33 -16.45 5.82
CA TRP A 144 0.10 -17.47 6.76
C TRP A 144 -1.08 -18.01 7.58
N GLU A 145 -1.94 -17.13 8.10
CA GLU A 145 -3.15 -17.51 8.83
C GLU A 145 -4.09 -18.36 7.98
N LYS A 146 -4.37 -17.90 6.73
CA LYS A 146 -5.20 -18.66 5.77
C LYS A 146 -4.57 -20.00 5.37
N ALA A 147 -3.26 -20.11 5.38
CA ALA A 147 -2.56 -21.38 5.18
C ALA A 147 -2.67 -22.33 6.39
N GLY A 148 -3.23 -21.86 7.51
CA GLY A 148 -3.32 -22.59 8.76
C GLY A 148 -1.98 -22.68 9.51
N LEU A 149 -1.09 -21.71 9.29
CA LEU A 149 0.28 -21.71 9.79
C LEU A 149 0.58 -20.44 10.61
N LYS A 150 1.45 -20.60 11.59
CA LYS A 150 2.04 -19.49 12.33
C LYS A 150 3.57 -19.65 12.24
N PRO A 151 4.22 -18.93 11.30
CA PRO A 151 5.64 -19.09 11.07
C PRO A 151 6.43 -18.62 12.31
N GLN A 152 7.44 -19.39 12.70
CA GLN A 152 8.30 -19.10 13.83
C GLN A 152 9.59 -19.92 13.78
N GLY A 153 10.61 -19.46 14.47
CA GLY A 153 11.89 -20.15 14.56
C GLY A 153 12.96 -19.64 13.57
N PRO A 154 14.12 -20.28 13.52
CA PRO A 154 15.30 -19.74 12.83
C PRO A 154 15.15 -19.54 11.31
N TRP A 155 14.18 -20.21 10.69
CA TRP A 155 13.91 -20.11 9.25
C TRP A 155 13.07 -18.91 8.87
N TYR A 156 12.37 -18.29 9.85
CA TYR A 156 11.51 -17.11 9.65
C TYR A 156 12.16 -15.90 10.27
N LEU A 157 12.67 -15.00 9.43
CA LEU A 157 13.45 -13.83 9.83
C LEU A 157 12.61 -12.56 9.59
N GLU A 158 12.57 -11.66 10.55
CA GLU A 158 11.98 -10.34 10.39
C GLU A 158 13.06 -9.30 10.07
N SER A 159 12.92 -8.59 8.95
CA SER A 159 13.90 -7.56 8.54
C SER A 159 13.75 -6.27 9.34
N GLY A 160 12.53 -5.94 9.78
CA GLY A 160 12.20 -4.66 10.40
C GLY A 160 12.37 -3.47 9.46
N ALA A 161 12.48 -3.70 8.14
CA ALA A 161 12.89 -2.71 7.16
C ALA A 161 11.88 -2.57 6.00
N GLY A 162 12.08 -1.56 5.15
CA GLY A 162 11.30 -1.36 3.93
C GLY A 162 11.49 -2.49 2.91
N MET A 163 10.55 -2.61 1.93
CA MET A 163 10.51 -3.75 0.99
C MET A 163 11.80 -3.93 0.20
N GLY A 164 12.42 -2.83 -0.25
CA GLY A 164 13.69 -2.90 -0.97
C GLY A 164 14.80 -3.54 -0.16
N GLN A 165 14.98 -3.16 1.11
CA GLN A 165 15.99 -3.75 1.99
C GLN A 165 15.64 -5.19 2.37
N THR A 166 14.35 -5.51 2.54
CA THR A 166 13.87 -6.88 2.76
C THR A 166 14.24 -7.79 1.60
N LEU A 167 14.09 -7.33 0.35
CA LEU A 167 14.52 -8.07 -0.85
C LEU A 167 16.04 -8.27 -0.92
N VAL A 168 16.83 -7.27 -0.52
CA VAL A 168 18.30 -7.42 -0.43
C VAL A 168 18.65 -8.52 0.57
N LEU A 169 18.08 -8.48 1.77
CA LEU A 169 18.32 -9.49 2.80
C LEU A 169 17.85 -10.89 2.35
N ALA A 170 16.69 -10.98 1.68
CA ALA A 170 16.22 -12.25 1.14
C ALA A 170 17.18 -12.84 0.11
N ALA A 171 17.73 -12.00 -0.78
CA ALA A 171 18.73 -12.44 -1.76
C ALA A 171 20.02 -12.95 -1.08
N GLU A 172 20.54 -12.21 -0.09
CA GLU A 172 21.75 -12.59 0.66
C GLU A 172 21.57 -13.90 1.45
N LYS A 173 20.36 -14.16 1.94
CA LYS A 173 20.04 -15.37 2.72
C LYS A 173 19.58 -16.55 1.85
N GLY A 174 19.43 -16.38 0.55
CA GLY A 174 18.80 -17.38 -0.31
C GLY A 174 17.36 -17.70 0.15
N ALA A 175 16.66 -16.70 0.63
CA ALA A 175 15.36 -16.84 1.29
C ALA A 175 14.19 -16.47 0.38
N TYR A 176 13.02 -16.99 0.72
CA TYR A 176 11.74 -16.54 0.16
C TYR A 176 11.27 -15.26 0.86
N THR A 177 10.44 -14.50 0.17
CA THR A 177 9.77 -13.31 0.73
C THR A 177 8.51 -12.98 -0.05
N LEU A 178 7.52 -12.37 0.61
CA LEU A 178 6.39 -11.74 -0.05
C LEU A 178 6.77 -10.32 -0.45
N THR A 179 6.50 -9.94 -1.70
CA THR A 179 6.79 -8.59 -2.20
C THR A 179 5.73 -8.15 -3.20
N ASP A 180 5.56 -6.85 -3.37
CA ASP A 180 4.80 -6.30 -4.49
C ASP A 180 5.61 -6.39 -5.80
N LEU A 181 4.90 -6.49 -6.91
CA LEU A 181 5.51 -6.65 -8.23
C LEU A 181 6.43 -5.48 -8.60
N ALA A 182 6.05 -4.25 -8.28
CA ALA A 182 6.84 -3.06 -8.65
C ALA A 182 8.20 -3.06 -7.97
N THR A 183 8.23 -3.29 -6.65
CA THR A 183 9.49 -3.37 -5.89
C THR A 183 10.32 -4.61 -6.29
N PHE A 184 9.66 -5.72 -6.62
CA PHE A 184 10.37 -6.89 -7.17
C PHE A 184 11.10 -6.54 -8.47
N LEU A 185 10.45 -5.90 -9.43
CA LEU A 185 11.04 -5.56 -10.73
C LEU A 185 12.20 -4.57 -10.60
N THR A 186 12.11 -3.62 -9.67
CA THR A 186 13.14 -2.58 -9.48
C THR A 186 14.32 -3.04 -8.63
N VAL A 187 14.10 -3.86 -7.61
CA VAL A 187 15.12 -4.29 -6.65
C VAL A 187 15.35 -5.80 -6.71
N GLY A 188 14.32 -6.63 -6.50
CA GLY A 188 14.48 -8.08 -6.32
C GLY A 188 15.11 -8.78 -7.51
N LYS A 189 14.65 -8.47 -8.71
CA LYS A 189 15.19 -9.03 -9.96
C LYS A 189 16.67 -8.70 -10.14
N ARG A 190 17.08 -7.48 -9.81
CA ARG A 190 18.49 -7.04 -9.90
C ARG A 190 19.39 -7.72 -8.86
N ARG A 191 18.82 -8.23 -7.78
CA ARG A 191 19.53 -8.98 -6.73
C ARG A 191 19.52 -10.49 -6.97
N GLY A 192 19.04 -10.95 -8.13
CA GLY A 192 19.05 -12.36 -8.52
C GLY A 192 17.86 -13.17 -8.01
N LEU A 193 16.93 -12.57 -7.28
CA LEU A 193 15.70 -13.26 -6.90
C LEU A 193 14.82 -13.54 -8.12
N LYS A 194 14.06 -14.63 -8.05
CA LYS A 194 13.08 -15.03 -9.05
C LYS A 194 11.67 -14.86 -8.51
N ALA A 195 10.75 -14.48 -9.38
CA ALA A 195 9.32 -14.55 -9.10
C ALA A 195 8.90 -16.04 -9.18
N LEU A 196 8.80 -16.67 -8.03
CA LEU A 196 8.55 -18.12 -7.98
C LEU A 196 7.06 -18.45 -8.00
N TYR A 197 6.24 -17.64 -7.34
CA TYR A 197 4.78 -17.68 -7.44
C TYR A 197 4.26 -16.29 -7.78
N ALA A 198 3.88 -16.08 -9.03
CA ALA A 198 3.40 -14.81 -9.58
C ALA A 198 2.18 -15.03 -10.49
N ARG A 199 1.37 -16.04 -10.18
CA ARG A 199 0.14 -16.37 -10.92
C ARG A 199 -1.00 -15.46 -10.48
N GLU A 200 -2.05 -15.37 -11.30
CA GLU A 200 -3.30 -14.77 -10.90
C GLU A 200 -3.89 -15.55 -9.71
N ASP A 201 -3.89 -14.91 -8.56
CA ASP A 201 -4.44 -15.43 -7.32
C ASP A 201 -5.17 -14.28 -6.62
N PRO A 202 -6.48 -14.40 -6.35
CA PRO A 202 -7.23 -13.34 -5.69
C PRO A 202 -6.65 -12.92 -4.34
N LEU A 203 -5.94 -13.83 -3.66
CA LEU A 203 -5.29 -13.54 -2.39
C LEU A 203 -4.04 -12.66 -2.55
N LEU A 204 -3.47 -12.58 -3.75
CA LEU A 204 -2.30 -11.76 -4.06
C LEU A 204 -2.64 -10.39 -4.65
N LEU A 205 -3.91 -10.05 -4.81
CA LEU A 205 -4.29 -8.72 -5.24
C LEU A 205 -3.89 -7.68 -4.19
N ASN A 206 -3.19 -6.64 -4.66
CA ASN A 206 -2.81 -5.48 -3.87
C ASN A 206 -3.55 -4.26 -4.43
N GLN A 207 -4.68 -3.95 -3.81
CA GLN A 207 -5.53 -2.84 -4.22
C GLN A 207 -5.21 -1.62 -3.36
N TYR A 208 -4.97 -0.50 -4.01
CA TYR A 208 -4.78 0.80 -3.37
C TYR A 208 -6.10 1.54 -3.41
N ALA A 209 -6.69 1.75 -2.25
CA ALA A 209 -7.98 2.40 -2.12
C ALA A 209 -7.84 3.79 -1.47
N PHE A 210 -8.43 4.78 -2.13
CA PHE A 210 -8.62 6.11 -1.61
C PHE A 210 -9.95 6.15 -0.83
N HIS A 211 -9.94 6.72 0.36
CA HIS A 211 -11.12 6.88 1.20
C HIS A 211 -11.23 8.32 1.69
N LEU A 212 -12.44 8.83 1.76
CA LEU A 212 -12.75 10.10 2.44
C LEU A 212 -12.77 9.92 3.95
N VAL A 213 -12.50 11.01 4.67
CA VAL A 213 -12.66 11.08 6.13
C VAL A 213 -13.86 11.98 6.44
N PRO A 214 -15.04 11.40 6.77
CA PRO A 214 -16.26 12.16 6.99
C PRO A 214 -16.14 13.17 8.12
N GLY A 215 -16.63 14.39 7.90
CA GLY A 215 -16.59 15.47 8.86
C GLY A 215 -15.20 16.01 9.17
N SER A 216 -14.20 15.74 8.32
CA SER A 216 -12.90 16.42 8.39
C SER A 216 -12.99 17.85 7.84
N PRO A 217 -12.10 18.77 8.25
CA PRO A 217 -12.14 20.15 7.77
C PRO A 217 -11.99 20.31 6.25
N GLY A 218 -11.25 19.42 5.59
CA GLY A 218 -11.00 19.41 4.14
C GLY A 218 -11.81 18.37 3.37
N GLU A 219 -12.94 17.90 3.89
CA GLU A 219 -13.76 16.87 3.22
C GLU A 219 -14.19 17.28 1.81
N GLY A 220 -14.54 18.56 1.59
CA GLY A 220 -14.93 19.07 0.28
C GLY A 220 -13.80 19.01 -0.75
N GLU A 221 -12.58 19.37 -0.34
CA GLU A 221 -11.36 19.27 -1.15
C GLU A 221 -10.99 17.80 -1.40
N ALA A 222 -11.16 16.93 -0.40
CA ALA A 222 -10.97 15.49 -0.53
C ALA A 222 -11.92 14.88 -1.56
N GLN A 223 -13.19 15.32 -1.58
CA GLN A 223 -14.16 14.89 -2.59
C GLN A 223 -13.74 15.33 -4.00
N ARG A 224 -13.19 16.53 -4.15
CA ARG A 224 -12.65 17.00 -5.45
C ARG A 224 -11.46 16.15 -5.89
N LEU A 225 -10.55 15.82 -4.96
CA LEU A 225 -9.43 14.92 -5.26
C LEU A 225 -9.93 13.55 -5.69
N ARG A 226 -10.91 12.98 -4.99
CA ARG A 226 -11.52 11.69 -5.36
C ARG A 226 -12.10 11.73 -6.78
N THR A 227 -12.83 12.80 -7.12
CA THR A 227 -13.40 13.00 -8.46
C THR A 227 -12.30 13.09 -9.53
N PHE A 228 -11.23 13.84 -9.25
CA PHE A 228 -10.07 13.91 -10.14
C PHE A 228 -9.41 12.55 -10.34
N LEU A 229 -9.16 11.80 -9.26
CA LEU A 229 -8.55 10.47 -9.34
C LEU A 229 -9.38 9.47 -10.14
N ALA A 230 -10.70 9.65 -10.17
CA ALA A 230 -11.63 8.84 -10.97
C ALA A 230 -11.76 9.32 -12.45
N SER A 231 -11.09 10.39 -12.84
CA SER A 231 -11.18 10.94 -14.18
C SER A 231 -10.30 10.21 -15.20
N GLU A 232 -10.66 10.31 -16.48
CA GLU A 232 -9.81 9.82 -17.57
C GLU A 232 -8.43 10.50 -17.63
N GLN A 233 -8.35 11.74 -17.17
CA GLN A 233 -7.10 12.48 -17.12
C GLN A 233 -6.12 11.84 -16.13
N ALA A 234 -6.59 11.49 -14.92
CA ALA A 234 -5.77 10.79 -13.92
C ALA A 234 -5.36 9.39 -14.41
N ALA A 235 -6.24 8.70 -15.15
CA ALA A 235 -5.95 7.36 -15.68
C ALA A 235 -4.85 7.35 -16.75
N ARG A 236 -4.51 8.50 -17.33
CA ARG A 236 -3.46 8.65 -18.36
C ARG A 236 -2.09 9.05 -17.79
N ILE A 237 -2.00 9.32 -16.50
CA ILE A 237 -0.77 9.69 -15.78
C ILE A 237 -0.01 8.44 -15.31
#